data_bffdc5f14c44cda201fdbdd89d9d8214
#
_entry.id   bffdc5f14c44cda201fdbdd89d9d8214
#
_cell.length_a   1.000
_cell.length_b   1.000
_cell.length_c   1.000
_cell.angle_alpha   90.00
_cell.angle_beta   90.00
_cell.angle_gamma   90.00
#
_symmetry.space_group_name_H-M   'P 1'
#
loop_
_entity.id
_entity.type
_entity.pdbx_description
1 polymer ?
#
loop_
_entity_poly.entity_id
_entity_poly.type
_entity_poly.pdbx_seq_one_letter_code
_entity_poly.pdbx_strand_id
1 'polypeptide(L)'
;MDKVRNETELSQKNARNGLTHIALFSALILSGVTASATELLNSSYDVSRELFTALNPGFQAQWEQQNPGDKLTIKQSHAGSSKQALAILQGLKADVVTYNQITDVQILHDRGNLIPADWQARLPNNSSPFYSTMAFLVRKGNPKNIRNWDDLVREDVKLVFPNPKTSGNGRYTYLAAWGATQLADGGDEAKTRDWMKRFLKNVEVFDTGGRGATTTFVERGLGDVLISFESEVNNIRKEYGSDQYEVIVPPVDILAEFPVAWVDKNVEKNGTEKAAKAYLNYLYSPPAQQVITRFNYRVYDKAAMEAAKSQFPDTKLFRVEDQFGSWPQVMSTHFTTGGVLDKLLAEGHQ
;
A
#
# COMPACT_ATOMS: atom_id res chain seq x y z
N MET A 1 47.99 22.59 -88.89
CA MET A 1 48.62 23.93 -88.91
C MET A 1 48.65 24.35 -87.44
N ASP A 2 49.75 24.07 -86.84
CA ASP A 2 50.86 24.97 -86.52
C ASP A 2 50.58 25.74 -85.23
N LYS A 3 51.32 25.44 -84.36
CA LYS A 3 52.63 25.75 -83.80
C LYS A 3 52.50 26.52 -82.53
N VAL A 4 52.97 26.05 -81.47
CA VAL A 4 54.32 26.03 -80.95
C VAL A 4 54.57 27.13 -79.89
N ARG A 5 54.98 26.63 -78.73
CA ARG A 5 56.11 27.07 -77.87
C ARG A 5 56.03 28.51 -77.27
N ASN A 6 56.56 28.80 -76.17
CA ASN A 6 57.62 28.31 -75.24
C ASN A 6 57.49 29.16 -73.98
N GLU A 7 57.72 28.55 -72.82
CA GLU A 7 58.96 28.77 -72.02
C GLU A 7 59.24 30.25 -71.68
N THR A 8 59.56 30.65 -70.59
CA THR A 8 60.38 30.21 -69.45
C THR A 8 60.41 31.35 -68.41
N GLU A 9 60.54 30.93 -67.21
CA GLU A 9 61.42 31.35 -66.14
C GLU A 9 61.40 32.71 -65.45
N LEU A 10 61.45 32.55 -64.15
CA LEU A 10 62.26 33.27 -63.14
C LEU A 10 61.70 34.66 -62.71
N SER A 11 61.55 34.91 -61.53
CA SER A 11 62.41 34.92 -60.37
C SER A 11 61.71 35.64 -59.15
N GLN A 12 61.76 35.01 -58.08
CA GLN A 12 62.03 35.50 -56.71
C GLN A 12 61.61 36.93 -56.31
N LYS A 13 60.85 37.09 -55.28
CA LYS A 13 61.29 37.37 -53.88
C LYS A 13 60.21 38.11 -53.06
N ASN A 14 60.11 37.58 -51.86
CA ASN A 14 59.87 38.30 -50.62
C ASN A 14 58.42 38.84 -50.39
N ALA A 15 57.78 38.52 -49.39
CA ALA A 15 58.04 38.33 -47.98
C ALA A 15 56.75 38.69 -47.25
N ARG A 16 56.45 37.87 -46.25
CA ARG A 16 55.77 38.20 -44.98
C ARG A 16 54.30 38.74 -45.02
N ASN A 17 53.33 37.92 -44.62
CA ASN A 17 52.76 38.02 -43.29
C ASN A 17 51.79 36.89 -43.12
N GLY A 18 52.03 36.14 -42.09
CA GLY A 18 51.18 35.05 -41.65
C GLY A 18 49.82 35.55 -41.09
N LEU A 19 48.79 34.79 -41.39
CA LEU A 19 47.60 34.71 -40.58
C LEU A 19 47.17 33.23 -40.57
N THR A 20 47.61 32.59 -39.52
CA THR A 20 47.19 31.24 -39.14
C THR A 20 45.72 31.31 -38.79
N HIS A 21 44.88 30.84 -39.66
CA HIS A 21 43.48 30.55 -39.27
C HIS A 21 43.46 29.21 -38.56
N ILE A 22 43.46 29.29 -37.23
CA ILE A 22 43.10 28.16 -36.36
C ILE A 22 41.61 27.96 -36.52
N ALA A 23 41.21 26.98 -37.33
CA ALA A 23 39.88 26.46 -37.33
C ALA A 23 39.63 25.73 -35.99
N LEU A 24 39.01 26.38 -35.02
CA LEU A 24 38.46 25.71 -33.84
C LEU A 24 37.31 24.83 -34.33
N PHE A 25 37.58 23.54 -34.49
CA PHE A 25 36.56 22.53 -34.54
C PHE A 25 36.00 22.40 -33.10
N SER A 26 34.94 23.14 -32.80
CA SER A 26 34.09 22.87 -31.66
C SER A 26 33.38 21.55 -31.93
N ALA A 27 33.97 20.47 -31.42
CA ALA A 27 33.25 19.20 -31.32
C ALA A 27 32.10 19.41 -30.34
N LEU A 28 30.92 19.65 -30.86
CA LEU A 28 29.68 19.47 -30.10
C LEU A 28 29.62 17.97 -29.78
N ILE A 29 30.02 17.64 -28.57
CA ILE A 29 29.66 16.34 -27.99
C ILE A 29 28.15 16.44 -27.76
N LEU A 30 27.36 16.04 -28.74
CA LEU A 30 25.99 15.64 -28.49
C LEU A 30 26.09 14.41 -27.57
N SER A 31 25.98 14.66 -26.28
CA SER A 31 25.66 13.60 -25.33
C SER A 31 24.31 13.09 -25.76
N GLY A 32 24.29 12.09 -26.61
CA GLY A 32 23.09 11.39 -26.98
C GLY A 32 22.50 10.82 -25.71
N VAL A 33 21.42 11.42 -25.24
CA VAL A 33 20.60 10.80 -24.20
C VAL A 33 20.07 9.54 -24.83
N THR A 34 20.68 8.41 -24.47
CA THR A 34 20.19 7.10 -24.89
C THR A 34 18.81 6.93 -24.26
N ALA A 35 17.78 6.86 -25.10
CA ALA A 35 16.44 6.56 -24.64
C ALA A 35 16.45 5.20 -23.95
N SER A 36 16.04 5.13 -22.70
CA SER A 36 15.83 3.92 -21.94
C SER A 36 14.38 3.79 -21.52
N ALA A 37 13.93 2.58 -21.21
CA ALA A 37 12.57 2.31 -20.76
C ALA A 37 12.65 1.43 -19.50
N THR A 38 12.39 2.04 -18.36
CA THR A 38 12.31 1.35 -17.08
C THR A 38 10.87 0.90 -16.82
N GLU A 39 10.68 -0.35 -16.46
CA GLU A 39 9.40 -0.91 -16.11
C GLU A 39 9.45 -1.46 -14.68
N LEU A 40 8.49 -1.03 -13.86
CA LEU A 40 8.26 -1.57 -12.51
C LEU A 40 6.96 -2.35 -12.47
N LEU A 41 6.96 -3.47 -11.76
CA LEU A 41 5.75 -4.18 -11.37
C LEU A 41 5.52 -3.97 -9.88
N ASN A 42 4.40 -3.34 -9.53
CA ASN A 42 3.91 -3.21 -8.16
C ASN A 42 2.86 -4.29 -7.89
N SER A 43 3.16 -5.18 -6.97
CA SER A 43 2.21 -6.15 -6.43
C SER A 43 1.52 -5.53 -5.21
N SER A 44 0.22 -5.34 -5.28
CA SER A 44 -0.54 -4.63 -4.27
C SER A 44 -1.81 -5.40 -3.86
N TYR A 45 -2.46 -4.94 -2.80
CA TYR A 45 -3.72 -5.51 -2.36
C TYR A 45 -4.90 -5.00 -3.23
N ASP A 46 -6.05 -5.66 -3.13
CA ASP A 46 -7.18 -5.50 -4.05
C ASP A 46 -7.79 -4.09 -4.07
N VAL A 47 -8.02 -3.50 -2.89
CA VAL A 47 -8.71 -2.18 -2.77
C VAL A 47 -7.80 -0.97 -3.00
N SER A 48 -6.50 -1.16 -3.29
CA SER A 48 -5.55 -0.07 -3.53
C SER A 48 -5.47 0.40 -4.99
N ARG A 49 -6.22 -0.20 -5.89
CA ARG A 49 -6.13 0.05 -7.33
C ARG A 49 -6.25 1.53 -7.68
N GLU A 50 -7.27 2.18 -7.19
CA GLU A 50 -7.57 3.58 -7.46
C GLU A 50 -6.51 4.51 -6.86
N LEU A 51 -6.01 4.18 -5.67
CA LEU A 51 -4.92 4.91 -5.02
C LEU A 51 -3.68 4.95 -5.90
N PHE A 52 -3.19 3.80 -6.37
CA PHE A 52 -1.99 3.76 -7.20
C PHE A 52 -2.20 4.31 -8.60
N THR A 53 -3.41 4.23 -9.15
CA THR A 53 -3.76 4.94 -10.39
C THR A 53 -3.58 6.45 -10.22
N ALA A 54 -3.88 6.99 -9.05
CA ALA A 54 -3.69 8.42 -8.75
C ALA A 54 -2.24 8.79 -8.38
N LEU A 55 -1.50 7.89 -7.71
CA LEU A 55 -0.12 8.13 -7.25
C LEU A 55 0.92 8.03 -8.37
N ASN A 56 0.78 7.05 -9.24
CA ASN A 56 1.83 6.66 -10.19
C ASN A 56 2.21 7.78 -11.18
N PRO A 57 1.27 8.57 -11.74
CA PRO A 57 1.64 9.66 -12.64
C PRO A 57 2.59 10.69 -12.04
N GLY A 58 2.42 11.03 -10.76
CA GLY A 58 3.31 11.97 -10.07
C GLY A 58 4.73 11.43 -9.93
N PHE A 59 4.89 10.16 -9.62
CA PHE A 59 6.21 9.54 -9.57
C PHE A 59 6.84 9.40 -10.96
N GLN A 60 6.07 9.00 -11.97
CA GLN A 60 6.56 8.91 -13.35
C GLN A 60 7.12 10.25 -13.83
N ALA A 61 6.39 11.36 -13.58
CA ALA A 61 6.86 12.70 -13.92
C ALA A 61 8.15 13.07 -13.20
N GLN A 62 8.24 12.80 -11.89
CA GLN A 62 9.45 13.05 -11.10
C GLN A 62 10.64 12.21 -11.60
N TRP A 63 10.42 10.94 -11.89
CA TRP A 63 11.46 10.04 -12.37
C TRP A 63 12.03 10.50 -13.72
N GLU A 64 11.14 10.80 -14.67
CA GLU A 64 11.53 11.25 -16.02
C GLU A 64 12.26 12.60 -15.99
N GLN A 65 11.87 13.49 -15.06
CA GLN A 65 12.60 14.74 -14.84
C GLN A 65 14.01 14.51 -14.30
N GLN A 66 14.17 13.58 -13.37
CA GLN A 66 15.46 13.25 -12.75
C GLN A 66 16.33 12.33 -13.62
N ASN A 67 15.74 11.61 -14.54
CA ASN A 67 16.39 10.69 -15.45
C ASN A 67 15.97 10.97 -16.90
N PRO A 68 16.42 12.08 -17.49
CA PRO A 68 16.02 12.48 -18.84
C PRO A 68 16.26 11.36 -19.86
N GLY A 69 15.27 11.07 -20.68
CA GLY A 69 15.32 10.00 -21.68
C GLY A 69 14.97 8.60 -21.17
N ASP A 70 14.76 8.43 -19.86
CA ASP A 70 14.23 7.18 -19.31
C ASP A 70 12.71 7.27 -19.09
N LYS A 71 11.95 6.61 -19.94
CA LYS A 71 10.51 6.53 -19.83
C LYS A 71 10.13 5.43 -18.84
N LEU A 72 9.43 5.81 -17.77
CA LEU A 72 9.00 4.89 -16.72
C LEU A 72 7.58 4.39 -16.96
N THR A 73 7.42 3.08 -16.93
CA THR A 73 6.10 2.41 -16.90
C THR A 73 5.95 1.68 -15.56
N ILE A 74 4.81 1.84 -14.91
CA ILE A 74 4.47 1.12 -13.68
C ILE A 74 3.28 0.22 -13.96
N LYS A 75 3.53 -1.09 -13.91
CA LYS A 75 2.48 -2.11 -14.00
C LYS A 75 1.98 -2.45 -12.61
N GLN A 76 0.69 -2.73 -12.51
CA GLN A 76 0.00 -3.03 -11.27
C GLN A 76 -0.58 -4.44 -11.30
N SER A 77 -0.40 -5.19 -10.21
CA SER A 77 -1.11 -6.44 -9.94
C SER A 77 -1.88 -6.27 -8.64
N HIS A 78 -3.19 -6.52 -8.67
CA HIS A 78 -4.09 -6.35 -7.53
C HIS A 78 -4.85 -7.62 -7.21
N ALA A 79 -4.73 -8.11 -5.99
CA ALA A 79 -5.49 -9.20 -5.41
C ALA A 79 -5.37 -9.13 -3.89
N GLY A 80 -5.96 -10.05 -3.15
CA GLY A 80 -5.68 -10.17 -1.71
C GLY A 80 -4.18 -10.30 -1.45
N SER A 81 -3.64 -9.57 -0.47
CA SER A 81 -2.17 -9.47 -0.31
C SER A 81 -1.52 -10.82 -0.02
N SER A 82 -2.18 -11.72 0.71
CA SER A 82 -1.67 -13.09 0.92
C SER A 82 -1.55 -13.87 -0.40
N LYS A 83 -2.54 -13.72 -1.30
CA LYS A 83 -2.50 -14.33 -2.64
C LYS A 83 -1.37 -13.75 -3.48
N GLN A 84 -1.17 -12.44 -3.41
CA GLN A 84 -0.09 -11.75 -4.11
C GLN A 84 1.29 -12.20 -3.61
N ALA A 85 1.48 -12.31 -2.30
CA ALA A 85 2.72 -12.79 -1.72
C ALA A 85 3.04 -14.23 -2.18
N LEU A 86 2.05 -15.12 -2.20
CA LEU A 86 2.20 -16.48 -2.71
C LEU A 86 2.57 -16.49 -4.20
N ALA A 87 1.98 -15.61 -5.02
CA ALA A 87 2.32 -15.49 -6.43
C ALA A 87 3.81 -15.11 -6.62
N ILE A 88 4.35 -14.21 -5.79
CA ILE A 88 5.76 -13.86 -5.82
C ILE A 88 6.63 -15.05 -5.42
N LEU A 89 6.27 -15.79 -4.38
CA LEU A 89 6.98 -17.02 -3.99
C LEU A 89 6.97 -18.07 -5.10
N GLN A 90 5.95 -18.08 -5.94
CA GLN A 90 5.80 -18.97 -7.10
C GLN A 90 6.43 -18.42 -8.38
N GLY A 91 7.07 -17.26 -8.33
CA GLY A 91 7.85 -16.73 -9.45
C GLY A 91 7.33 -15.45 -10.10
N LEU A 92 6.27 -14.81 -9.59
CA LEU A 92 5.88 -13.48 -10.05
C LEU A 92 7.02 -12.49 -9.80
N LYS A 93 7.50 -11.84 -10.86
CA LYS A 93 8.67 -10.95 -10.83
C LYS A 93 8.31 -9.52 -10.43
N ALA A 94 7.58 -9.35 -9.34
CA ALA A 94 7.29 -8.03 -8.79
C ALA A 94 8.57 -7.35 -8.30
N ASP A 95 8.71 -6.07 -8.62
CA ASP A 95 9.81 -5.22 -8.17
C ASP A 95 9.55 -4.68 -6.76
N VAL A 96 8.31 -4.31 -6.50
CA VAL A 96 7.87 -3.80 -5.21
C VAL A 96 6.56 -4.46 -4.78
N VAL A 97 6.37 -4.50 -3.48
CA VAL A 97 5.10 -4.89 -2.84
C VAL A 97 4.58 -3.71 -2.03
N THR A 98 3.26 -3.51 -2.07
CA THR A 98 2.54 -2.51 -1.30
C THR A 98 1.30 -3.17 -0.73
N TYR A 99 1.42 -3.73 0.48
CA TYR A 99 0.42 -4.61 1.07
C TYR A 99 -0.34 -3.97 2.23
N ASN A 100 -1.35 -4.67 2.70
CA ASN A 100 -2.13 -4.28 3.87
C ASN A 100 -1.83 -5.15 5.10
N GLN A 101 -0.79 -5.99 5.04
CA GLN A 101 -0.46 -6.94 6.09
C GLN A 101 1.05 -7.17 6.16
N ILE A 102 1.63 -6.93 7.33
CA ILE A 102 3.07 -7.12 7.58
C ILE A 102 3.50 -8.57 7.33
N THR A 103 2.70 -9.53 7.73
CA THR A 103 2.99 -10.95 7.57
C THR A 103 3.11 -11.38 6.10
N ASP A 104 2.39 -10.71 5.19
CA ASP A 104 2.45 -11.01 3.76
C ASP A 104 3.74 -10.47 3.10
N VAL A 105 4.36 -9.45 3.68
CA VAL A 105 5.72 -9.04 3.29
C VAL A 105 6.75 -9.97 3.92
N GLN A 106 6.60 -10.27 5.20
CA GLN A 106 7.54 -11.09 5.97
C GLN A 106 7.76 -12.48 5.36
N ILE A 107 6.72 -13.10 4.80
CA ILE A 107 6.88 -14.43 4.18
C ILE A 107 7.79 -14.43 2.95
N LEU A 108 7.98 -13.30 2.31
CA LEU A 108 8.95 -13.17 1.20
C LEU A 108 10.37 -13.38 1.69
N HIS A 109 10.66 -13.04 2.95
CA HIS A 109 11.89 -13.40 3.63
C HIS A 109 11.85 -14.85 4.12
N ASP A 110 10.87 -15.20 4.93
CA ASP A 110 10.86 -16.47 5.70
C ASP A 110 10.82 -17.70 4.78
N ARG A 111 10.10 -17.63 3.68
CA ARG A 111 9.88 -18.74 2.75
C ARG A 111 10.63 -18.62 1.44
N GLY A 112 10.90 -17.40 0.99
CA GLY A 112 11.49 -17.15 -0.31
C GLY A 112 12.93 -16.64 -0.28
N ASN A 113 13.39 -16.14 0.86
CA ASN A 113 14.67 -15.42 0.97
C ASN A 113 14.85 -14.36 -0.13
N LEU A 114 13.73 -13.71 -0.51
CA LEU A 114 13.69 -12.72 -1.59
C LEU A 114 14.00 -11.31 -1.10
N ILE A 115 13.80 -11.06 0.18
CA ILE A 115 14.09 -9.80 0.88
C ILE A 115 14.85 -10.09 2.17
N PRO A 116 15.62 -9.14 2.72
CA PRO A 116 16.33 -9.34 3.99
C PRO A 116 15.38 -9.34 5.20
N ALA A 117 15.84 -9.91 6.31
CA ALA A 117 15.07 -9.96 7.56
C ALA A 117 14.73 -8.59 8.14
N ASP A 118 15.58 -7.59 7.90
CA ASP A 118 15.44 -6.21 8.39
C ASP A 118 14.68 -5.29 7.44
N TRP A 119 13.94 -5.82 6.50
CA TRP A 119 13.22 -5.05 5.48
C TRP A 119 12.36 -3.93 6.07
N GLN A 120 11.76 -4.16 7.23
CA GLN A 120 10.86 -3.21 7.88
C GLN A 120 11.60 -1.96 8.40
N ALA A 121 12.88 -2.10 8.70
CA ALA A 121 13.72 -0.99 9.17
C ALA A 121 14.27 -0.11 8.03
N ARG A 122 14.11 -0.50 6.77
CA ARG A 122 14.71 0.18 5.62
C ARG A 122 14.05 1.50 5.23
N LEU A 123 12.79 1.67 5.56
CA LEU A 123 12.00 2.87 5.27
C LEU A 123 11.33 3.40 6.55
N PRO A 124 10.96 4.69 6.59
CA PRO A 124 10.35 5.27 7.77
C PRO A 124 9.05 4.57 8.22
N ASN A 125 8.74 4.67 9.50
CA ASN A 125 7.51 4.18 10.12
C ASN A 125 7.28 2.68 9.86
N ASN A 126 8.31 1.87 10.12
CA ASN A 126 8.28 0.42 9.87
C ASN A 126 7.97 0.07 8.41
N SER A 127 8.50 0.87 7.48
CA SER A 127 8.23 0.73 6.04
C SER A 127 6.74 0.85 5.68
N SER A 128 6.00 1.67 6.42
CA SER A 128 4.58 1.94 6.17
C SER A 128 4.36 3.42 5.90
N PRO A 129 4.23 3.84 4.63
CA PRO A 129 4.08 5.25 4.27
C PRO A 129 2.73 5.84 4.67
N PHE A 130 1.74 5.00 4.93
CA PHE A 130 0.41 5.38 5.38
C PHE A 130 -0.19 4.28 6.25
N TYR A 131 -1.26 4.62 6.95
CA TYR A 131 -1.95 3.70 7.83
C TYR A 131 -3.46 3.98 7.82
N SER A 132 -4.20 3.06 8.40
CA SER A 132 -5.64 3.22 8.64
C SER A 132 -5.97 2.64 10.01
N THR A 133 -7.24 2.58 10.29
CA THR A 133 -7.81 1.88 11.43
C THR A 133 -9.07 1.15 10.97
N MET A 134 -9.75 0.43 11.85
CA MET A 134 -11.02 -0.20 11.49
C MET A 134 -12.18 0.79 11.70
N ALA A 135 -13.21 0.68 10.88
CA ALA A 135 -14.40 1.49 11.00
C ALA A 135 -15.65 0.67 10.67
N PHE A 136 -16.79 1.18 11.11
CA PHE A 136 -18.08 0.56 10.86
C PHE A 136 -18.85 1.37 9.83
N LEU A 137 -19.27 0.71 8.77
CA LEU A 137 -20.21 1.28 7.81
C LEU A 137 -21.60 0.77 8.15
N VAL A 138 -22.52 1.70 8.44
CA VAL A 138 -23.89 1.40 8.81
C VAL A 138 -24.87 1.98 7.81
N ARG A 139 -26.10 1.45 7.78
CA ARG A 139 -27.16 1.92 6.90
C ARG A 139 -27.56 3.35 7.25
N LYS A 140 -28.16 4.05 6.29
CA LYS A 140 -28.67 5.43 6.46
C LYS A 140 -29.46 5.60 7.77
N GLY A 141 -29.10 6.66 8.50
CA GLY A 141 -29.74 6.98 9.77
C GLY A 141 -29.31 6.13 10.96
N ASN A 142 -28.36 5.22 10.76
CA ASN A 142 -27.84 4.33 11.80
C ASN A 142 -28.98 3.64 12.60
N PRO A 143 -29.84 2.83 11.95
CA PRO A 143 -31.07 2.33 12.57
C PRO A 143 -30.83 1.44 13.79
N LYS A 144 -29.67 0.83 13.92
CA LYS A 144 -29.27 0.00 15.06
C LYS A 144 -28.53 0.78 16.16
N ASN A 145 -28.36 2.08 15.97
CA ASN A 145 -27.67 2.96 16.92
C ASN A 145 -26.25 2.44 17.31
N ILE A 146 -25.47 2.10 16.31
CA ILE A 146 -24.09 1.61 16.47
C ILE A 146 -23.15 2.78 16.76
N ARG A 147 -22.39 2.71 17.84
CA ARG A 147 -21.45 3.77 18.24
C ARG A 147 -20.08 3.23 18.68
N ASN A 148 -20.03 2.01 19.19
CA ASN A 148 -18.84 1.42 19.75
C ASN A 148 -18.86 -0.11 19.54
N TRP A 149 -17.73 -0.74 19.85
CA TRP A 149 -17.56 -2.20 19.77
C TRP A 149 -18.67 -2.98 20.50
N ASP A 150 -19.08 -2.53 21.70
CA ASP A 150 -20.09 -3.23 22.48
C ASP A 150 -21.47 -3.31 21.80
N ASP A 151 -21.77 -2.39 20.91
CA ASP A 151 -23.00 -2.45 20.13
C ASP A 151 -23.04 -3.62 19.14
N LEU A 152 -21.85 -4.11 18.77
CA LEU A 152 -21.70 -5.20 17.78
C LEU A 152 -22.00 -6.59 18.34
N VAL A 153 -22.10 -6.73 19.68
CA VAL A 153 -22.40 -8.01 20.32
C VAL A 153 -23.88 -8.15 20.72
N ARG A 154 -24.70 -7.15 20.42
CA ARG A 154 -26.16 -7.25 20.61
C ARG A 154 -26.72 -8.29 19.65
N GLU A 155 -27.70 -9.05 20.09
CA GLU A 155 -28.33 -10.15 19.33
C GLU A 155 -29.08 -9.67 18.08
N ASP A 156 -29.50 -8.40 18.06
CA ASP A 156 -30.20 -7.77 16.93
C ASP A 156 -29.29 -7.20 15.87
N VAL A 157 -27.96 -7.34 16.01
CA VAL A 157 -26.95 -6.78 15.08
C VAL A 157 -26.28 -7.88 14.27
N LYS A 158 -26.27 -7.72 12.95
CA LYS A 158 -25.61 -8.63 12.01
C LYS A 158 -24.39 -7.97 11.36
N LEU A 159 -23.28 -8.67 11.38
CA LEU A 159 -21.98 -8.18 10.93
C LEU A 159 -21.54 -8.83 9.62
N VAL A 160 -20.83 -8.06 8.81
CA VAL A 160 -20.12 -8.54 7.62
C VAL A 160 -18.68 -8.05 7.70
N PHE A 161 -17.74 -8.94 7.60
CA PHE A 161 -16.31 -8.63 7.42
C PHE A 161 -15.58 -9.85 6.87
N PRO A 162 -14.36 -9.66 6.29
CA PRO A 162 -13.63 -10.77 5.70
C PRO A 162 -13.15 -11.78 6.72
N ASN A 163 -12.95 -13.01 6.27
CA ASN A 163 -12.43 -14.08 7.10
C ASN A 163 -10.96 -13.79 7.50
N PRO A 164 -10.65 -13.78 8.82
CA PRO A 164 -9.28 -13.53 9.29
C PRO A 164 -8.24 -14.54 8.79
N LYS A 165 -8.65 -15.72 8.38
CA LYS A 165 -7.75 -16.74 7.82
C LYS A 165 -7.29 -16.43 6.39
N THR A 166 -8.06 -15.67 5.63
CA THR A 166 -7.80 -15.39 4.22
C THR A 166 -7.51 -13.93 3.92
N SER A 167 -7.76 -13.02 4.88
CA SER A 167 -7.74 -11.58 4.66
C SER A 167 -7.01 -10.85 5.79
N GLY A 168 -6.08 -9.98 5.41
CA GLY A 168 -5.44 -9.05 6.34
C GLY A 168 -6.44 -8.06 6.95
N ASN A 169 -7.43 -7.62 6.17
CA ASN A 169 -8.56 -6.83 6.67
C ASN A 169 -9.31 -7.57 7.80
N GLY A 170 -9.63 -8.84 7.57
CA GLY A 170 -10.28 -9.69 8.59
C GLY A 170 -9.43 -9.86 9.84
N ARG A 171 -8.11 -10.04 9.70
CA ARG A 171 -7.20 -10.13 10.84
C ARG A 171 -7.20 -8.85 11.67
N TYR A 172 -7.10 -7.69 11.04
CA TYR A 172 -7.17 -6.41 11.75
C TYR A 172 -8.53 -6.19 12.41
N THR A 173 -9.63 -6.57 11.77
CA THR A 173 -10.96 -6.50 12.38
C THR A 173 -11.05 -7.32 13.66
N TYR A 174 -10.61 -8.56 13.62
CA TYR A 174 -10.57 -9.45 14.77
C TYR A 174 -9.67 -8.90 15.89
N LEU A 175 -8.47 -8.46 15.54
CA LEU A 175 -7.51 -7.92 16.53
C LEU A 175 -7.97 -6.58 17.10
N ALA A 176 -8.63 -5.75 16.32
CA ALA A 176 -9.20 -4.48 16.80
C ALA A 176 -10.30 -4.73 17.83
N ALA A 177 -11.21 -5.64 17.53
CA ALA A 177 -12.28 -6.05 18.43
C ALA A 177 -11.73 -6.65 19.74
N TRP A 178 -10.79 -7.57 19.63
CA TRP A 178 -10.13 -8.18 20.78
C TRP A 178 -9.41 -7.16 21.65
N GLY A 179 -8.52 -6.35 21.03
CA GLY A 179 -7.68 -5.42 21.76
C GLY A 179 -8.47 -4.30 22.43
N ALA A 180 -9.49 -3.76 21.77
CA ALA A 180 -10.36 -2.74 22.37
C ALA A 180 -11.14 -3.30 23.57
N THR A 181 -11.66 -4.50 23.47
CA THR A 181 -12.38 -5.17 24.55
C THR A 181 -11.45 -5.51 25.71
N GLN A 182 -10.27 -6.05 25.43
CA GLN A 182 -9.27 -6.38 26.45
C GLN A 182 -8.84 -5.13 27.25
N LEU A 183 -8.65 -4.00 26.57
CA LEU A 183 -8.36 -2.72 27.24
C LEU A 183 -9.52 -2.25 28.11
N ALA A 184 -10.75 -2.39 27.64
CA ALA A 184 -11.95 -2.03 28.41
C ALA A 184 -12.16 -2.93 29.63
N ASP A 185 -11.80 -4.22 29.53
CA ASP A 185 -11.96 -5.22 30.60
C ASP A 185 -10.77 -5.26 31.56
N GLY A 186 -9.81 -4.36 31.45
CA GLY A 186 -8.62 -4.33 32.31
C GLY A 186 -7.70 -5.54 32.15
N GLY A 187 -7.75 -6.20 30.97
CA GLY A 187 -6.90 -7.35 30.63
C GLY A 187 -7.49 -8.71 31.06
N ASP A 188 -8.76 -8.78 31.46
CA ASP A 188 -9.42 -10.04 31.79
C ASP A 188 -9.68 -10.86 30.52
N GLU A 189 -8.84 -11.88 30.32
CA GLU A 189 -8.90 -12.71 29.11
C GLU A 189 -10.19 -13.51 29.00
N ALA A 190 -10.75 -14.00 30.11
CA ALA A 190 -11.98 -14.76 30.09
C ALA A 190 -13.17 -13.91 29.62
N LYS A 191 -13.26 -12.68 30.08
CA LYS A 191 -14.28 -11.72 29.64
C LYS A 191 -14.09 -11.35 28.16
N THR A 192 -12.86 -11.11 27.74
CA THR A 192 -12.55 -10.82 26.33
C THR A 192 -12.96 -11.98 25.43
N ARG A 193 -12.65 -13.21 25.80
CA ARG A 193 -13.06 -14.41 25.05
C ARG A 193 -14.56 -14.57 24.95
N ASP A 194 -15.29 -14.35 26.04
CA ASP A 194 -16.76 -14.39 26.04
C ASP A 194 -17.35 -13.33 25.12
N TRP A 195 -16.83 -12.12 25.19
CA TRP A 195 -17.22 -11.02 24.29
C TRP A 195 -16.94 -11.39 22.82
N MET A 196 -15.78 -11.93 22.52
CA MET A 196 -15.39 -12.35 21.17
C MET A 196 -16.29 -13.47 20.61
N LYS A 197 -16.73 -14.41 21.45
CA LYS A 197 -17.72 -15.42 21.02
C LYS A 197 -19.02 -14.77 20.55
N ARG A 198 -19.54 -13.81 21.30
CA ARG A 198 -20.75 -13.07 20.92
C ARG A 198 -20.55 -12.25 19.66
N PHE A 199 -19.39 -11.60 19.53
CA PHE A 199 -19.01 -10.85 18.34
C PHE A 199 -18.97 -11.74 17.08
N LEU A 200 -18.29 -12.86 17.15
CA LEU A 200 -18.17 -13.80 16.03
C LEU A 200 -19.51 -14.49 15.69
N LYS A 201 -20.35 -14.73 16.69
CA LYS A 201 -21.71 -15.29 16.48
C LYS A 201 -22.58 -14.37 15.64
N ASN A 202 -22.40 -13.06 15.74
CA ASN A 202 -23.16 -12.08 14.99
C ASN A 202 -22.73 -11.91 13.54
N VAL A 203 -21.62 -12.54 13.13
CA VAL A 203 -21.14 -12.48 11.74
C VAL A 203 -22.05 -13.28 10.84
N GLU A 204 -22.73 -12.61 9.93
CA GLU A 204 -23.64 -13.24 8.97
C GLU A 204 -22.88 -13.86 7.81
N VAL A 205 -21.85 -13.16 7.32
CA VAL A 205 -21.01 -13.62 6.21
C VAL A 205 -19.54 -13.31 6.48
N PHE A 206 -18.69 -14.32 6.33
CA PHE A 206 -17.24 -14.21 6.23
C PHE A 206 -16.82 -14.29 4.76
N ASP A 207 -16.61 -13.15 4.11
CA ASP A 207 -16.09 -13.12 2.75
C ASP A 207 -14.58 -13.45 2.72
N THR A 208 -14.05 -13.76 1.53
CA THR A 208 -12.63 -14.09 1.38
C THR A 208 -11.71 -12.87 1.46
N GLY A 209 -12.22 -11.67 1.21
CA GLY A 209 -11.47 -10.42 1.22
C GLY A 209 -12.36 -9.19 1.32
N GLY A 210 -11.73 -8.01 1.39
CA GLY A 210 -12.42 -6.74 1.58
C GLY A 210 -13.43 -6.40 0.50
N ARG A 211 -13.09 -6.61 -0.78
CA ARG A 211 -14.03 -6.37 -1.90
C ARG A 211 -15.25 -7.28 -1.84
N GLY A 212 -15.08 -8.54 -1.49
CA GLY A 212 -16.19 -9.47 -1.28
C GLY A 212 -17.13 -9.02 -0.18
N ALA A 213 -16.59 -8.59 0.95
CA ALA A 213 -17.37 -8.05 2.06
C ALA A 213 -18.14 -6.79 1.66
N THR A 214 -17.53 -5.88 0.91
CA THR A 214 -18.21 -4.71 0.36
C THR A 214 -19.38 -5.11 -0.53
N THR A 215 -19.18 -6.02 -1.47
CA THR A 215 -20.23 -6.54 -2.36
C THR A 215 -21.38 -7.15 -1.56
N THR A 216 -21.06 -7.97 -0.56
CA THR A 216 -22.06 -8.60 0.30
C THR A 216 -22.91 -7.56 1.03
N PHE A 217 -22.28 -6.56 1.63
CA PHE A 217 -22.98 -5.53 2.40
C PHE A 217 -23.73 -4.53 1.52
N VAL A 218 -23.06 -3.98 0.47
CA VAL A 218 -23.60 -2.89 -0.35
C VAL A 218 -24.55 -3.43 -1.43
N GLU A 219 -24.08 -4.38 -2.23
CA GLU A 219 -24.83 -4.85 -3.41
C GLU A 219 -25.87 -5.90 -3.05
N ARG A 220 -25.56 -6.83 -2.15
CA ARG A 220 -26.49 -7.87 -1.71
C ARG A 220 -27.39 -7.41 -0.56
N GLY A 221 -27.07 -6.32 0.10
CA GLY A 221 -27.86 -5.75 1.21
C GLY A 221 -27.87 -6.61 2.48
N LEU A 222 -26.84 -7.45 2.68
CA LEU A 222 -26.74 -8.31 3.87
C LEU A 222 -26.01 -7.60 5.01
N GLY A 223 -26.41 -7.90 6.23
CA GLY A 223 -25.84 -7.35 7.46
C GLY A 223 -26.31 -5.92 7.79
N ASP A 224 -26.12 -5.56 9.04
CA ASP A 224 -26.39 -4.21 9.56
C ASP A 224 -25.12 -3.35 9.56
N VAL A 225 -23.97 -3.98 9.73
CA VAL A 225 -22.65 -3.34 9.86
C VAL A 225 -21.64 -4.06 9.00
N LEU A 226 -20.96 -3.29 8.13
CA LEU A 226 -19.71 -3.72 7.50
C LEU A 226 -18.56 -3.19 8.33
N ILE A 227 -17.64 -4.06 8.73
CA ILE A 227 -16.37 -3.67 9.35
C ILE A 227 -15.25 -3.78 8.31
N SER A 228 -14.56 -2.68 8.08
CA SER A 228 -13.46 -2.61 7.13
C SER A 228 -12.51 -1.50 7.55
N PHE A 229 -11.43 -1.30 6.79
CA PHE A 229 -10.57 -0.14 7.02
C PHE A 229 -11.34 1.17 6.91
N GLU A 230 -11.04 2.13 7.77
CA GLU A 230 -11.58 3.50 7.70
C GLU A 230 -11.48 4.07 6.28
N SER A 231 -10.33 3.88 5.64
CA SER A 231 -10.10 4.29 4.26
C SER A 231 -11.10 3.66 3.29
N GLU A 232 -11.35 2.38 3.42
CA GLU A 232 -12.27 1.65 2.55
C GLU A 232 -13.73 2.07 2.75
N VAL A 233 -14.19 2.15 4.00
CA VAL A 233 -15.61 2.52 4.27
C VAL A 233 -15.91 3.95 3.83
N ASN A 234 -14.96 4.87 3.94
CA ASN A 234 -15.13 6.23 3.42
C ASN A 234 -15.15 6.27 1.89
N ASN A 235 -14.32 5.46 1.23
CA ASN A 235 -14.35 5.34 -0.23
C ASN A 235 -15.67 4.71 -0.71
N ILE A 236 -16.16 3.68 -0.03
CA ILE A 236 -17.47 3.08 -0.31
C ILE A 236 -18.59 4.12 -0.18
N ARG A 237 -18.60 4.88 0.90
CA ARG A 237 -19.60 5.93 1.11
C ARG A 237 -19.56 6.98 -0.01
N LYS A 238 -18.36 7.36 -0.46
CA LYS A 238 -18.20 8.30 -1.56
C LYS A 238 -18.71 7.74 -2.89
N GLU A 239 -18.44 6.46 -3.15
CA GLU A 239 -18.81 5.79 -4.40
C GLU A 239 -20.31 5.48 -4.50
N TYR A 240 -20.90 4.96 -3.43
CA TYR A 240 -22.30 4.47 -3.43
C TYR A 240 -23.32 5.47 -2.87
N GLY A 241 -22.89 6.64 -2.44
CA GLY A 241 -23.74 7.72 -1.95
C GLY A 241 -23.46 8.08 -0.50
N SER A 242 -22.98 9.30 -0.28
CA SER A 242 -22.60 9.79 1.05
C SER A 242 -23.77 9.94 2.02
N ASP A 243 -24.97 9.98 1.50
CA ASP A 243 -26.23 10.05 2.26
C ASP A 243 -26.88 8.68 2.52
N GLN A 244 -26.35 7.59 1.91
CA GLN A 244 -26.90 6.24 2.07
C GLN A 244 -26.28 5.46 3.23
N TYR A 245 -25.13 5.91 3.72
CA TYR A 245 -24.37 5.23 4.77
C TYR A 245 -23.79 6.24 5.76
N GLU A 246 -23.56 5.77 6.97
CA GLU A 246 -22.81 6.49 7.99
C GLU A 246 -21.55 5.71 8.36
N VAL A 247 -20.46 6.42 8.64
CA VAL A 247 -19.19 5.85 9.08
C VAL A 247 -19.04 6.12 10.58
N ILE A 248 -18.79 5.06 11.34
CA ILE A 248 -18.53 5.12 12.77
C ILE A 248 -17.10 4.66 13.01
N VAL A 249 -16.28 5.49 13.61
CA VAL A 249 -14.93 5.14 14.08
C VAL A 249 -15.02 4.99 15.59
N PRO A 250 -14.77 3.80 16.15
CA PRO A 250 -14.86 3.61 17.60
C PRO A 250 -13.75 4.39 18.32
N PRO A 251 -13.95 4.73 19.61
CA PRO A 251 -13.00 5.60 20.35
C PRO A 251 -11.66 4.93 20.67
N VAL A 252 -11.62 3.60 20.71
CA VAL A 252 -10.39 2.79 20.85
C VAL A 252 -10.31 1.83 19.68
N ASP A 253 -9.18 1.81 18.99
CA ASP A 253 -9.06 1.09 17.73
C ASP A 253 -7.60 0.67 17.49
N ILE A 254 -7.35 -0.04 16.42
CA ILE A 254 -6.05 -0.59 16.06
C ILE A 254 -5.35 0.29 15.03
N LEU A 255 -4.02 0.41 15.19
CA LEU A 255 -3.16 0.94 14.14
C LEU A 255 -2.96 -0.14 13.06
N ALA A 256 -3.53 0.08 11.88
CA ALA A 256 -3.35 -0.79 10.73
C ALA A 256 -2.29 -0.21 9.81
N GLU A 257 -1.10 -0.76 9.82
CA GLU A 257 0.03 -0.35 8.99
C GLU A 257 -0.08 -0.97 7.59
N PHE A 258 0.27 -0.19 6.57
CA PHE A 258 0.31 -0.63 5.17
C PHE A 258 1.77 -0.72 4.71
N PRO A 259 2.40 -1.89 4.85
CA PRO A 259 3.83 -2.05 4.62
C PRO A 259 4.17 -2.09 3.13
N VAL A 260 5.34 -1.54 2.82
CA VAL A 260 5.92 -1.58 1.48
C VAL A 260 7.35 -2.11 1.53
N ALA A 261 7.78 -2.78 0.47
CA ALA A 261 9.14 -3.26 0.34
C ALA A 261 9.52 -3.39 -1.13
N TRP A 262 10.80 -3.18 -1.46
CA TRP A 262 11.35 -3.65 -2.74
C TRP A 262 11.80 -5.09 -2.59
N VAL A 263 11.60 -5.87 -3.64
CA VAL A 263 11.91 -7.30 -3.66
C VAL A 263 13.34 -7.48 -4.19
N ASP A 264 14.31 -7.54 -3.29
CA ASP A 264 15.74 -7.49 -3.58
C ASP A 264 16.19 -8.43 -4.70
N LYS A 265 15.81 -9.68 -4.63
CA LYS A 265 16.18 -10.68 -5.65
C LYS A 265 15.59 -10.38 -7.02
N ASN A 266 14.39 -9.82 -7.07
CA ASN A 266 13.73 -9.49 -8.33
C ASN A 266 14.30 -8.19 -8.94
N VAL A 267 14.50 -7.13 -8.13
CA VAL A 267 15.05 -5.87 -8.64
C VAL A 267 16.50 -6.02 -9.10
N GLU A 268 17.25 -6.90 -8.46
CA GLU A 268 18.62 -7.27 -8.90
C GLU A 268 18.59 -7.90 -10.28
N LYS A 269 17.73 -8.89 -10.50
CA LYS A 269 17.55 -9.54 -11.81
C LYS A 269 17.02 -8.62 -12.89
N ASN A 270 16.05 -7.78 -12.51
CA ASN A 270 15.38 -6.88 -13.44
C ASN A 270 16.21 -5.61 -13.74
N GLY A 271 17.24 -5.33 -12.95
CA GLY A 271 18.01 -4.10 -13.05
C GLY A 271 17.22 -2.85 -12.64
N THR A 272 16.24 -3.00 -11.76
CA THR A 272 15.25 -1.96 -11.39
C THR A 272 15.42 -1.43 -9.98
N GLU A 273 16.50 -1.78 -9.29
CA GLU A 273 16.68 -1.44 -7.87
C GLU A 273 16.57 0.06 -7.60
N LYS A 274 17.24 0.89 -8.40
CA LYS A 274 17.19 2.35 -8.25
C LYS A 274 15.77 2.89 -8.37
N ALA A 275 15.04 2.48 -9.40
CA ALA A 275 13.67 2.92 -9.64
C ALA A 275 12.71 2.40 -8.58
N ALA A 276 12.85 1.15 -8.14
CA ALA A 276 12.04 0.55 -7.09
C ALA A 276 12.19 1.29 -5.75
N LYS A 277 13.42 1.56 -5.33
CA LYS A 277 13.69 2.36 -4.12
C LYS A 277 13.14 3.77 -4.23
N ALA A 278 13.33 4.43 -5.37
CA ALA A 278 12.80 5.77 -5.61
C ALA A 278 11.27 5.80 -5.56
N TYR A 279 10.61 4.79 -6.13
CA TYR A 279 9.16 4.65 -6.12
C TYR A 279 8.60 4.55 -4.70
N LEU A 280 9.19 3.69 -3.87
CA LEU A 280 8.74 3.55 -2.48
C LEU A 280 9.04 4.80 -1.64
N ASN A 281 10.18 5.44 -1.84
CA ASN A 281 10.50 6.71 -1.18
C ASN A 281 9.54 7.84 -1.58
N TYR A 282 9.09 7.86 -2.83
CA TYR A 282 8.09 8.84 -3.29
C TYR A 282 6.80 8.80 -2.48
N LEU A 283 6.38 7.63 -2.00
CA LEU A 283 5.16 7.49 -1.18
C LEU A 283 5.20 8.29 0.14
N TYR A 284 6.40 8.62 0.61
CA TYR A 284 6.62 9.45 1.80
C TYR A 284 6.73 10.96 1.48
N SER A 285 6.76 11.32 0.21
CA SER A 285 6.90 12.71 -0.20
C SER A 285 5.63 13.52 0.09
N PRO A 286 5.73 14.84 0.34
CA PRO A 286 4.56 15.68 0.57
C PRO A 286 3.49 15.58 -0.52
N PRO A 287 3.82 15.60 -1.82
CA PRO A 287 2.80 15.43 -2.87
C PRO A 287 2.07 14.09 -2.80
N ALA A 288 2.80 12.99 -2.56
CA ALA A 288 2.20 11.67 -2.42
C ALA A 288 1.32 11.57 -1.17
N GLN A 289 1.78 12.09 -0.04
CA GLN A 289 1.03 12.10 1.22
C GLN A 289 -0.31 12.85 1.07
N GLN A 290 -0.33 13.95 0.33
CA GLN A 290 -1.56 14.68 0.02
C GLN A 290 -2.53 13.84 -0.84
N VAL A 291 -2.03 13.14 -1.85
CA VAL A 291 -2.86 12.22 -2.66
C VAL A 291 -3.43 11.11 -1.79
N ILE A 292 -2.60 10.51 -0.94
CA ILE A 292 -2.99 9.40 -0.06
C ILE A 292 -4.12 9.80 0.89
N THR A 293 -4.10 11.01 1.47
CA THR A 293 -5.20 11.49 2.31
C THR A 293 -6.51 11.64 1.55
N ARG A 294 -6.48 11.99 0.26
CA ARG A 294 -7.69 12.07 -0.58
C ARG A 294 -8.37 10.71 -0.80
N PHE A 295 -7.62 9.62 -0.60
CA PHE A 295 -8.16 8.25 -0.59
C PHE A 295 -8.48 7.75 0.82
N ASN A 296 -8.59 8.68 1.79
CA ASN A 296 -8.99 8.44 3.16
C ASN A 296 -8.02 7.57 3.98
N TYR A 297 -6.76 7.51 3.60
CA TYR A 297 -5.69 6.96 4.45
C TYR A 297 -5.11 8.05 5.35
N ARG A 298 -4.72 7.66 6.54
CA ARG A 298 -3.98 8.49 7.48
C ARG A 298 -2.50 8.46 7.11
N VAL A 299 -1.83 9.59 7.22
CA VAL A 299 -0.42 9.73 6.85
C VAL A 299 0.38 10.37 7.97
N TYR A 300 1.70 10.32 7.85
CA TYR A 300 2.62 10.89 8.85
C TYR A 300 3.06 12.32 8.52
N ASP A 301 2.82 12.81 7.32
CA ASP A 301 3.05 14.21 6.96
C ASP A 301 2.10 15.11 7.73
N LYS A 302 2.65 15.97 8.59
CA LYS A 302 1.87 16.81 9.51
C LYS A 302 0.99 17.82 8.76
N ALA A 303 1.50 18.39 7.67
CA ALA A 303 0.75 19.36 6.88
C ALA A 303 -0.43 18.69 6.16
N ALA A 304 -0.21 17.51 5.58
CA ALA A 304 -1.26 16.74 4.93
C ALA A 304 -2.35 16.32 5.93
N MET A 305 -1.97 15.86 7.13
CA MET A 305 -2.94 15.46 8.16
C MET A 305 -3.69 16.66 8.74
N GLU A 306 -3.04 17.80 8.95
CA GLU A 306 -3.74 19.01 9.39
C GLU A 306 -4.76 19.49 8.36
N ALA A 307 -4.41 19.46 7.08
CA ALA A 307 -5.33 19.83 5.99
C ALA A 307 -6.53 18.87 5.88
N ALA A 308 -6.36 17.61 6.25
CA ALA A 308 -7.37 16.56 6.15
C ALA A 308 -8.03 16.20 7.49
N LYS A 309 -7.77 16.92 8.56
CA LYS A 309 -8.20 16.55 9.92
C LYS A 309 -9.71 16.34 10.09
N SER A 310 -10.52 17.05 9.31
CA SER A 310 -11.98 16.88 9.35
C SER A 310 -12.44 15.52 8.82
N GLN A 311 -11.61 14.80 8.08
CA GLN A 311 -11.90 13.47 7.54
C GLN A 311 -11.61 12.35 8.54
N PHE A 312 -10.80 12.63 9.56
CA PHE A 312 -10.25 11.63 10.46
C PHE A 312 -10.66 11.91 11.92
N PRO A 313 -11.73 11.29 12.41
CA PRO A 313 -12.11 11.41 13.81
C PRO A 313 -10.99 10.99 14.76
N ASP A 314 -10.90 11.63 15.91
CA ASP A 314 -9.97 11.22 16.95
C ASP A 314 -10.32 9.82 17.44
N THR A 315 -9.31 8.97 17.51
CA THR A 315 -9.41 7.61 18.05
C THR A 315 -8.09 7.25 18.70
N LYS A 316 -8.16 6.52 19.81
CA LYS A 316 -6.97 5.99 20.47
C LYS A 316 -6.54 4.72 19.78
N LEU A 317 -5.39 4.77 19.10
CA LEU A 317 -4.85 3.62 18.39
C LEU A 317 -3.86 2.84 19.25
N PHE A 318 -4.07 1.52 19.34
CA PHE A 318 -3.07 0.60 19.88
C PHE A 318 -2.34 -0.13 18.76
N ARG A 319 -1.10 -0.50 19.02
CA ARG A 319 -0.29 -1.28 18.08
C ARG A 319 -0.45 -2.77 18.38
N VAL A 320 -0.40 -3.58 17.34
CA VAL A 320 -0.48 -5.04 17.46
C VAL A 320 0.62 -5.56 18.38
N GLU A 321 1.86 -5.11 18.18
CA GLU A 321 3.02 -5.56 18.94
C GLU A 321 2.92 -5.22 20.45
N ASP A 322 2.34 -4.08 20.77
CA ASP A 322 2.17 -3.64 22.16
C ASP A 322 1.07 -4.42 22.88
N GLN A 323 0.02 -4.79 22.18
CA GLN A 323 -1.17 -5.45 22.76
C GLN A 323 -1.09 -6.98 22.71
N PHE A 324 -0.47 -7.54 21.67
CA PHE A 324 -0.50 -8.99 21.39
C PHE A 324 0.89 -9.64 21.30
N GLY A 325 1.96 -8.88 21.30
CA GLY A 325 3.31 -9.36 21.00
C GLY A 325 3.61 -9.38 19.49
N SER A 326 4.59 -10.17 19.09
CA SER A 326 5.03 -10.20 17.69
C SER A 326 3.96 -10.78 16.73
N TRP A 327 4.00 -10.37 15.48
CA TRP A 327 3.13 -10.92 14.46
C TRP A 327 3.22 -12.45 14.31
N PRO A 328 4.40 -13.09 14.36
CA PRO A 328 4.46 -14.56 14.39
C PRO A 328 3.70 -15.17 15.57
N GLN A 329 3.78 -14.57 16.77
CA GLN A 329 3.01 -15.01 17.93
C GLN A 329 1.50 -14.84 17.72
N VAL A 330 1.07 -13.70 17.17
CA VAL A 330 -0.33 -13.45 16.84
C VAL A 330 -0.84 -14.50 15.86
N MET A 331 -0.11 -14.76 14.80
CA MET A 331 -0.50 -15.73 13.78
C MET A 331 -0.62 -17.15 14.36
N SER A 332 0.36 -17.59 15.14
CA SER A 332 0.36 -18.93 15.74
C SER A 332 -0.71 -19.10 16.82
N THR A 333 -0.99 -18.06 17.61
CA THR A 333 -1.99 -18.12 18.68
C THR A 333 -3.42 -18.08 18.15
N HIS A 334 -3.70 -17.17 17.22
CA HIS A 334 -5.08 -16.86 16.84
C HIS A 334 -5.53 -17.47 15.52
N PHE A 335 -4.67 -17.53 14.49
CA PHE A 335 -5.11 -17.74 13.10
C PHE A 335 -4.67 -19.06 12.48
N THR A 336 -3.84 -19.84 13.16
CA THR A 336 -3.50 -21.20 12.70
C THR A 336 -4.68 -22.16 12.90
N THR A 337 -4.65 -23.29 12.20
CA THR A 337 -5.63 -24.37 12.41
C THR A 337 -5.62 -24.81 13.88
N GLY A 338 -6.81 -24.81 14.49
CA GLY A 338 -6.97 -25.11 15.91
C GLY A 338 -6.57 -23.98 16.87
N GLY A 339 -6.24 -22.82 16.36
CA GLY A 339 -5.95 -21.63 17.15
C GLY A 339 -7.19 -21.03 17.83
N VAL A 340 -7.00 -19.89 18.48
CA VAL A 340 -8.08 -19.27 19.29
C VAL A 340 -9.32 -18.94 18.44
N LEU A 341 -9.15 -18.43 17.23
CA LEU A 341 -10.29 -18.14 16.33
C LEU A 341 -11.12 -19.40 16.09
N ASP A 342 -10.51 -20.51 15.74
CA ASP A 342 -11.22 -21.77 15.47
C ASP A 342 -11.98 -22.27 16.70
N LYS A 343 -11.38 -22.16 17.88
CA LYS A 343 -12.01 -22.53 19.16
C LYS A 343 -13.23 -21.66 19.46
N LEU A 344 -13.10 -20.34 19.30
CA LEU A 344 -14.21 -19.41 19.52
C LEU A 344 -15.38 -19.65 18.57
N LEU A 345 -15.09 -19.93 17.29
CA LEU A 345 -16.12 -20.27 16.29
C LEU A 345 -16.82 -21.59 16.63
N ALA A 346 -16.08 -22.61 17.05
CA ALA A 346 -16.65 -23.90 17.45
C ALA A 346 -17.54 -23.79 18.69
N GLU A 347 -17.12 -23.01 19.68
CA GLU A 347 -17.86 -22.78 20.93
C GLU A 347 -19.12 -21.91 20.70
N GLY A 348 -19.10 -21.00 19.73
CA GLY A 348 -20.24 -20.14 19.40
C GLY A 348 -21.39 -20.86 18.68
N HIS A 349 -21.16 -22.08 18.19
CA HIS A 349 -22.17 -22.93 17.53
C HIS A 349 -22.81 -23.99 18.46
N GLN A 350 -22.37 -24.04 19.73
CA GLN A 350 -22.99 -24.86 20.77
C GLN A 350 -24.03 -24.08 21.54
#